data_2754e1fddab47bad51372fb166583624
#
_entry.id   2754e1fddab47bad51372fb166583624
#
_cell.length_a   1.000
_cell.length_b   1.000
_cell.length_c   1.000
_cell.angle_alpha   90.00
_cell.angle_beta   90.00
_cell.angle_gamma   90.00
#
_symmetry.space_group_name_H-M   'P 1'
#
loop_
_entity.id
_entity.type
_entity.pdbx_description
1 polymer ?
#
loop_
_entity_poly.entity_id
_entity_poly.type
_entity_poly.pdbx_seq_one_letter_code
_entity_poly.pdbx_strand_id
1 'polypeptide(L)'
;MLKLGLGSCPASVIELYLMMSKKNFTQRLPHSELLQLKRWNTPTIYNGWEQITKSDPTCAAINHEVTTDFMPQMGPMVGWAVTVKIEPSNSDYKKGAANRWSEYRSYVANLPGPKIVVIQDLDKPATIGSFWGEVNANIHRSIGCVGTITDGAVRDLDEMTNAGFKALAKRLCVGHAHVVPVEWGCNINVFGQSIAPGQLIHADKHGFLAVPFGEEKGLLDASVFMDKNECETLIKSARNSEGQSLNDLLSAVDQAGKDFGLAARERFGSSGEFGD
;
A
#
# COMPACT_ATOMS: atom_id res chain seq x y z
N MET A 1 -30.16 32.58 11.90
CA MET A 1 -29.69 31.68 12.97
C MET A 1 -30.18 30.28 12.66
N LEU A 2 -29.42 29.47 11.95
CA LEU A 2 -29.70 28.04 11.76
C LEU A 2 -28.53 27.27 12.36
N LYS A 3 -28.78 26.59 13.47
CA LYS A 3 -27.87 25.63 14.08
C LYS A 3 -27.87 24.39 13.20
N LEU A 4 -26.79 24.16 12.47
CA LEU A 4 -26.51 22.87 11.88
C LEU A 4 -26.01 21.95 13.00
N GLY A 5 -26.85 21.00 13.38
CA GLY A 5 -26.53 19.95 14.34
C GLY A 5 -25.51 19.01 13.72
N LEU A 6 -24.47 18.72 14.49
CA LEU A 6 -23.54 17.62 14.24
C LEU A 6 -24.33 16.31 14.29
N GLY A 7 -24.70 15.79 13.12
CA GLY A 7 -25.39 14.52 13.01
C GLY A 7 -24.45 13.37 13.35
N SER A 8 -24.76 12.66 14.41
CA SER A 8 -24.25 11.31 14.64
C SER A 8 -24.60 10.46 13.43
N CYS A 9 -23.64 9.75 12.87
CA CYS A 9 -23.86 8.79 11.79
C CYS A 9 -24.93 7.78 12.25
N PRO A 10 -26.05 7.62 11.53
CA PRO A 10 -27.13 6.73 11.97
C PRO A 10 -26.63 5.29 12.06
N ALA A 11 -27.06 4.55 13.07
CA ALA A 11 -26.68 3.16 13.33
C ALA A 11 -26.82 2.26 12.08
N SER A 12 -27.75 2.57 11.18
CA SER A 12 -27.94 1.88 9.89
C SER A 12 -26.77 2.03 8.91
N VAL A 13 -26.02 3.14 8.98
CA VAL A 13 -24.82 3.34 8.12
C VAL A 13 -23.65 2.54 8.68
N ILE A 14 -23.54 2.43 10.01
CA ILE A 14 -22.53 1.60 10.68
C ILE A 14 -22.83 0.12 10.41
N GLU A 15 -24.09 -0.31 10.46
CA GLU A 15 -24.47 -1.70 10.14
C GLU A 15 -24.27 -2.01 8.66
N LEU A 16 -24.60 -1.12 7.74
CA LEU A 16 -24.37 -1.28 6.31
C LEU A 16 -22.86 -1.32 6.01
N TYR A 17 -22.08 -0.46 6.67
CA TYR A 17 -20.61 -0.44 6.58
C TYR A 17 -20.00 -1.74 7.13
N LEU A 18 -20.49 -2.23 8.26
CA LEU A 18 -20.08 -3.52 8.85
C LEU A 18 -20.49 -4.70 7.97
N MET A 19 -21.63 -4.64 7.29
CA MET A 19 -22.05 -5.67 6.33
C MET A 19 -21.23 -5.65 5.05
N MET A 20 -20.95 -4.46 4.49
CA MET A 20 -20.07 -4.31 3.32
C MET A 20 -18.63 -4.69 3.68
N SER A 21 -18.13 -4.28 4.84
CA SER A 21 -16.82 -4.67 5.34
C SER A 21 -16.75 -6.19 5.58
N LYS A 22 -17.77 -6.80 6.20
CA LYS A 22 -17.81 -8.26 6.38
C LYS A 22 -17.74 -9.01 5.04
N LYS A 23 -18.40 -8.54 3.99
CA LYS A 23 -18.36 -9.15 2.66
C LYS A 23 -16.95 -9.04 2.01
N ASN A 24 -16.27 -7.92 2.22
CA ASN A 24 -14.88 -7.72 1.77
C ASN A 24 -13.87 -8.49 2.64
N PHE A 25 -14.17 -8.77 3.90
CA PHE A 25 -13.31 -9.54 4.81
C PHE A 25 -13.34 -11.05 4.55
N THR A 26 -14.38 -11.60 3.93
CA THR A 26 -14.53 -13.06 3.68
C THR A 26 -13.68 -13.56 2.49
N GLN A 27 -13.05 -12.68 1.71
CA GLN A 27 -12.24 -13.05 0.54
C GLN A 27 -10.76 -12.67 0.67
N ARG A 28 -10.28 -12.38 1.88
CA ARG A 28 -8.88 -12.00 2.11
C ARG A 28 -7.93 -13.17 1.81
N LEU A 29 -6.78 -12.83 1.26
CA LEU A 29 -5.69 -13.79 1.09
C LEU A 29 -5.25 -14.33 2.45
N PRO A 30 -4.89 -15.61 2.53
CA PRO A 30 -4.32 -16.18 3.75
C PRO A 30 -2.99 -15.51 4.10
N HIS A 31 -2.66 -15.47 5.38
CA HIS A 31 -1.44 -14.82 5.86
C HIS A 31 -0.17 -15.39 5.21
N SER A 32 -0.17 -16.68 4.89
CA SER A 32 0.93 -17.34 4.17
C SER A 32 1.18 -16.76 2.79
N GLU A 33 0.15 -16.37 2.05
CA GLU A 33 0.30 -15.72 0.74
C GLU A 33 0.84 -14.28 0.89
N LEU A 34 0.37 -13.54 1.89
CA LEU A 34 0.90 -12.19 2.18
C LEU A 34 2.39 -12.23 2.54
N LEU A 35 2.84 -13.26 3.28
CA LEU A 35 4.24 -13.47 3.58
C LEU A 35 5.06 -13.85 2.33
N GLN A 36 4.47 -14.54 1.38
CA GLN A 36 5.12 -14.83 0.11
C GLN A 36 5.22 -13.59 -0.77
N LEU A 37 4.15 -12.80 -0.93
CA LEU A 37 4.18 -11.52 -1.64
C LEU A 37 5.27 -10.59 -1.11
N LYS A 38 5.53 -10.60 0.20
CA LYS A 38 6.58 -9.81 0.84
C LYS A 38 8.01 -10.19 0.39
N ARG A 39 8.21 -11.27 -0.36
CA ARG A 39 9.54 -11.71 -0.83
C ARG A 39 10.04 -10.90 -2.01
N TRP A 40 9.16 -10.25 -2.77
CA TRP A 40 9.48 -9.44 -3.94
C TRP A 40 9.33 -7.95 -3.66
N ASN A 41 10.00 -7.15 -4.46
CA ASN A 41 9.80 -5.70 -4.46
C ASN A 41 8.45 -5.34 -5.12
N THR A 42 7.99 -4.11 -4.88
CA THR A 42 6.71 -3.64 -5.41
C THR A 42 6.64 -3.64 -6.95
N PRO A 43 7.68 -3.30 -7.72
CA PRO A 43 7.68 -3.46 -9.17
C PRO A 43 7.43 -4.89 -9.65
N THR A 44 8.04 -5.89 -9.04
CA THR A 44 7.80 -7.30 -9.40
C THR A 44 6.34 -7.72 -9.12
N ILE A 45 5.76 -7.25 -8.01
CA ILE A 45 4.34 -7.49 -7.72
C ILE A 45 3.45 -6.74 -8.73
N TYR A 46 3.84 -5.53 -9.15
CA TYR A 46 3.15 -4.79 -10.19
C TYR A 46 3.14 -5.55 -11.52
N ASN A 47 4.28 -6.11 -11.97
CA ASN A 47 4.35 -6.91 -13.18
C ASN A 47 3.39 -8.11 -13.16
N GLY A 48 3.23 -8.75 -12.00
CA GLY A 48 2.23 -9.80 -11.80
C GLY A 48 0.80 -9.26 -11.84
N TRP A 49 0.52 -8.15 -11.15
CA TRP A 49 -0.79 -7.51 -11.16
C TRP A 49 -1.23 -7.08 -12.56
N GLU A 50 -0.31 -6.53 -13.35
CA GLU A 50 -0.58 -6.10 -14.73
C GLU A 50 -1.10 -7.23 -15.63
N GLN A 51 -0.74 -8.48 -15.35
CA GLN A 51 -1.20 -9.64 -16.11
C GLN A 51 -2.65 -10.03 -15.80
N ILE A 52 -3.15 -9.69 -14.62
CA ILE A 52 -4.47 -10.12 -14.14
C ILE A 52 -5.48 -8.97 -14.03
N THR A 53 -5.01 -7.71 -14.08
CA THR A 53 -5.87 -6.54 -13.96
C THR A 53 -6.73 -6.32 -15.20
N LYS A 54 -7.91 -5.73 -14.97
CA LYS A 54 -8.77 -5.16 -16.02
C LYS A 54 -8.76 -3.63 -15.98
N SER A 55 -8.04 -3.06 -15.03
CA SER A 55 -7.90 -1.62 -14.85
C SER A 55 -6.83 -1.07 -15.79
N ASP A 56 -6.92 0.22 -16.11
CA ASP A 56 -5.86 0.92 -16.83
C ASP A 56 -4.64 1.10 -15.90
N PRO A 57 -3.49 0.50 -16.21
CA PRO A 57 -2.30 0.55 -15.36
C PRO A 57 -1.73 1.97 -15.21
N THR A 58 -2.11 2.92 -16.06
CA THR A 58 -1.66 4.32 -15.97
C THR A 58 -2.43 5.15 -14.95
N CYS A 59 -3.62 4.69 -14.56
CA CYS A 59 -4.54 5.44 -13.68
C CYS A 59 -4.83 4.75 -12.37
N ALA A 60 -4.58 3.44 -12.29
CA ALA A 60 -5.00 2.63 -11.15
C ALA A 60 -3.80 2.15 -10.32
N ALA A 61 -4.07 1.91 -9.06
CA ALA A 61 -3.28 1.10 -8.13
C ALA A 61 -1.95 1.69 -7.62
N ILE A 62 -1.22 2.49 -8.37
CA ILE A 62 0.10 3.02 -7.97
C ILE A 62 0.05 4.47 -7.50
N ASN A 63 1.00 4.86 -6.64
CA ASN A 63 1.15 6.27 -6.26
C ASN A 63 1.71 7.10 -7.43
N HIS A 64 1.17 8.30 -7.60
CA HIS A 64 1.57 9.23 -8.66
C HIS A 64 2.56 10.31 -8.18
N GLU A 65 2.67 10.50 -6.87
CA GLU A 65 3.59 11.46 -6.26
C GLU A 65 4.75 10.74 -5.57
N VAL A 66 5.84 11.47 -5.37
CA VAL A 66 7.05 10.95 -4.72
C VAL A 66 6.77 10.55 -3.28
N THR A 67 7.12 9.33 -2.94
CA THR A 67 7.13 8.80 -1.57
C THR A 67 8.56 8.55 -1.10
N THR A 68 8.82 8.66 0.19
CA THR A 68 10.09 8.27 0.79
C THR A 68 9.89 7.09 1.73
N ASP A 69 10.55 5.98 1.43
CA ASP A 69 10.69 4.87 2.37
C ASP A 69 11.83 5.21 3.35
N PHE A 70 11.46 5.55 4.57
CA PHE A 70 12.44 5.91 5.61
C PHE A 70 13.11 4.70 6.26
N MET A 71 12.66 3.49 5.94
CA MET A 71 13.15 2.23 6.53
C MET A 71 13.31 1.13 5.46
N PRO A 72 14.09 1.39 4.38
CA PRO A 72 14.22 0.44 3.27
C PRO A 72 14.86 -0.89 3.69
N GLN A 73 15.65 -0.89 4.75
CA GLN A 73 16.28 -2.09 5.33
C GLN A 73 15.26 -3.11 5.88
N MET A 74 14.02 -2.68 6.17
CA MET A 74 12.95 -3.58 6.63
C MET A 74 12.32 -4.40 5.49
N GLY A 75 12.73 -4.14 4.24
CA GLY A 75 12.12 -4.77 3.07
C GLY A 75 10.68 -4.33 2.82
N PRO A 76 9.96 -5.00 1.91
CA PRO A 76 8.57 -4.66 1.61
C PRO A 76 7.63 -4.86 2.81
N MET A 77 6.54 -4.08 2.87
CA MET A 77 5.41 -4.35 3.75
C MET A 77 4.18 -4.70 2.93
N VAL A 78 3.40 -5.67 3.43
CA VAL A 78 2.16 -6.14 2.81
C VAL A 78 1.06 -6.18 3.86
N GLY A 79 -0.11 -5.64 3.54
CA GLY A 79 -1.23 -5.64 4.48
C GLY A 79 -2.46 -4.93 3.96
N TRP A 80 -3.50 -4.95 4.76
CA TRP A 80 -4.80 -4.37 4.42
C TRP A 80 -4.88 -2.92 4.90
N ALA A 81 -5.36 -2.03 4.04
CA ALA A 81 -5.46 -0.61 4.31
C ALA A 81 -6.40 -0.30 5.48
N VAL A 82 -5.90 0.45 6.44
CA VAL A 82 -6.67 1.15 7.47
C VAL A 82 -6.53 2.64 7.18
N THR A 83 -7.59 3.26 6.70
CA THR A 83 -7.55 4.65 6.26
C THR A 83 -7.91 5.61 7.37
N VAL A 84 -7.20 6.74 7.45
CA VAL A 84 -7.46 7.81 8.42
C VAL A 84 -7.09 9.17 7.83
N LYS A 85 -7.82 10.21 8.22
CA LYS A 85 -7.49 11.61 7.93
C LYS A 85 -7.00 12.31 9.20
N ILE A 86 -6.03 13.20 9.05
CA ILE A 86 -5.52 14.09 10.10
C ILE A 86 -5.49 15.53 9.61
N GLU A 87 -5.53 16.49 10.54
CA GLU A 87 -5.36 17.93 10.29
C GLU A 87 -4.60 18.56 11.47
N PRO A 88 -3.27 18.37 11.52
CA PRO A 88 -2.45 18.81 12.66
C PRO A 88 -2.49 20.31 12.97
N SER A 89 -2.80 21.18 11.99
CA SER A 89 -2.94 22.62 12.19
C SER A 89 -4.18 22.98 13.01
N ASN A 90 -5.20 22.14 12.99
CA ASN A 90 -6.52 22.45 13.57
C ASN A 90 -6.59 22.04 15.03
N SER A 91 -6.48 23.04 15.93
CA SER A 91 -6.53 22.84 17.38
C SER A 91 -7.94 22.45 17.91
N ASP A 92 -9.00 22.67 17.13
CA ASP A 92 -10.36 22.37 17.58
C ASP A 92 -10.60 20.88 17.79
N TYR A 93 -9.90 20.03 17.03
CA TYR A 93 -9.97 18.58 17.21
C TYR A 93 -9.36 18.07 18.52
N LYS A 94 -8.60 18.90 19.26
CA LYS A 94 -8.14 18.55 20.62
C LYS A 94 -9.30 18.41 21.62
N LYS A 95 -10.43 19.10 21.37
CA LYS A 95 -11.64 18.88 22.16
C LYS A 95 -12.15 17.46 21.91
N GLY A 96 -12.14 16.65 22.97
CA GLY A 96 -12.52 15.23 22.88
C GLY A 96 -11.45 14.29 22.26
N ALA A 97 -10.20 14.73 22.20
CA ALA A 97 -9.10 13.94 21.63
C ALA A 97 -8.97 12.53 22.23
N ALA A 98 -9.13 12.39 23.55
CA ALA A 98 -9.06 11.10 24.23
C ALA A 98 -10.09 10.10 23.69
N ASN A 99 -11.35 10.55 23.51
CA ASN A 99 -12.41 9.71 22.94
C ASN A 99 -12.12 9.36 21.48
N ARG A 100 -11.69 10.32 20.66
CA ARG A 100 -11.30 10.07 19.25
C ARG A 100 -10.20 9.02 19.15
N TRP A 101 -9.15 9.12 19.97
CA TRP A 101 -8.09 8.13 20.02
C TRP A 101 -8.60 6.74 20.43
N SER A 102 -9.47 6.69 21.45
CA SER A 102 -10.06 5.42 21.92
C SER A 102 -10.91 4.76 20.85
N GLU A 103 -11.81 5.50 20.22
CA GLU A 103 -12.71 5.02 19.17
C GLU A 103 -11.91 4.57 17.92
N TYR A 104 -10.96 5.37 17.48
CA TYR A 104 -10.07 5.03 16.36
C TYR A 104 -9.27 3.75 16.64
N ARG A 105 -8.62 3.65 17.81
CA ARG A 105 -7.85 2.46 18.17
C ARG A 105 -8.73 1.21 18.27
N SER A 106 -9.93 1.35 18.81
CA SER A 106 -10.92 0.27 18.84
C SER A 106 -11.32 -0.16 17.43
N TYR A 107 -11.55 0.79 16.53
CA TYR A 107 -11.78 0.47 15.11
C TYR A 107 -10.62 -0.32 14.50
N VAL A 108 -9.38 0.16 14.66
CA VAL A 108 -8.19 -0.52 14.12
C VAL A 108 -8.02 -1.92 14.71
N ALA A 109 -8.22 -2.07 16.04
CA ALA A 109 -8.05 -3.35 16.73
C ALA A 109 -9.04 -4.42 16.27
N ASN A 110 -10.26 -4.03 15.90
CA ASN A 110 -11.31 -4.94 15.42
C ASN A 110 -11.13 -5.38 13.95
N LEU A 111 -10.21 -4.76 13.20
CA LEU A 111 -9.91 -5.17 11.84
C LEU A 111 -8.90 -6.33 11.83
N PRO A 112 -9.08 -7.33 10.96
CA PRO A 112 -8.09 -8.40 10.82
C PRO A 112 -6.77 -7.89 10.21
N GLY A 113 -5.64 -8.42 10.70
CA GLY A 113 -4.29 -8.09 10.20
C GLY A 113 -3.79 -9.05 9.12
N PRO A 114 -2.56 -8.80 8.63
CA PRO A 114 -1.72 -7.61 8.88
C PRO A 114 -2.33 -6.34 8.30
N LYS A 115 -2.09 -5.20 8.94
CA LYS A 115 -2.68 -3.91 8.55
C LYS A 115 -1.61 -2.88 8.23
N ILE A 116 -1.87 -2.04 7.23
CA ILE A 116 -1.09 -0.84 6.92
C ILE A 116 -2.00 0.37 7.17
N VAL A 117 -1.58 1.29 8.05
CA VAL A 117 -2.34 2.50 8.29
C VAL A 117 -1.98 3.52 7.22
N VAL A 118 -2.97 3.90 6.41
CA VAL A 118 -2.79 4.90 5.35
C VAL A 118 -3.42 6.21 5.82
N ILE A 119 -2.61 7.27 5.83
CA ILE A 119 -3.01 8.57 6.41
C ILE A 119 -2.98 9.66 5.35
N GLN A 120 -4.13 10.30 5.15
CA GLN A 120 -4.22 11.56 4.44
C GLN A 120 -4.05 12.72 5.43
N ASP A 121 -3.01 13.54 5.22
CA ASP A 121 -2.83 14.81 5.90
C ASP A 121 -3.59 15.90 5.15
N LEU A 122 -4.50 16.59 5.83
CA LEU A 122 -5.32 17.65 5.26
C LEU A 122 -4.59 19.00 5.23
N ASP A 123 -3.47 19.14 5.95
CA ASP A 123 -2.62 20.33 5.98
C ASP A 123 -1.77 20.44 4.71
N LYS A 124 -2.38 20.89 3.61
CA LYS A 124 -1.65 21.05 2.33
C LYS A 124 -1.49 22.53 1.98
N PRO A 125 -0.35 22.90 1.40
CA PRO A 125 0.81 22.08 1.02
C PRO A 125 1.79 21.74 2.16
N ALA A 126 1.67 22.38 3.32
CA ALA A 126 2.60 22.25 4.43
C ALA A 126 2.12 21.25 5.48
N THR A 127 2.72 20.07 5.52
CA THR A 127 2.51 19.10 6.59
C THR A 127 3.29 19.53 7.82
N ILE A 128 2.61 19.87 8.91
CA ILE A 128 3.22 20.53 10.07
C ILE A 128 3.39 19.65 11.30
N GLY A 129 2.70 18.50 11.36
CA GLY A 129 2.74 17.62 12.51
C GLY A 129 2.78 16.14 12.11
N SER A 130 3.42 15.33 12.96
CA SER A 130 3.48 13.89 12.79
C SER A 130 2.42 13.17 13.62
N PHE A 131 1.67 12.28 12.98
CA PHE A 131 0.81 11.30 13.66
C PHE A 131 1.67 10.19 14.30
N TRP A 132 2.81 9.89 13.68
CA TRP A 132 3.70 8.82 14.05
C TRP A 132 4.87 9.26 14.91
N GLY A 133 5.27 8.37 15.77
CA GLY A 133 6.44 8.38 16.61
C GLY A 133 6.46 7.09 17.40
N GLU A 134 7.41 6.91 18.30
CA GLU A 134 7.62 5.68 19.06
C GLU A 134 6.34 5.13 19.70
N VAL A 135 5.62 5.98 20.43
CA VAL A 135 4.43 5.56 21.19
C VAL A 135 3.33 5.02 20.27
N ASN A 136 2.97 5.78 19.23
CA ASN A 136 1.93 5.35 18.30
C ASN A 136 2.34 4.14 17.47
N ALA A 137 3.60 4.03 17.07
CA ALA A 137 4.13 2.86 16.37
C ALA A 137 3.99 1.58 17.22
N ASN A 138 4.41 1.63 18.49
CA ASN A 138 4.28 0.49 19.40
C ASN A 138 2.82 0.10 19.66
N ILE A 139 1.93 1.10 19.89
CA ILE A 139 0.49 0.83 20.07
C ILE A 139 -0.09 0.15 18.82
N HIS A 140 0.17 0.68 17.62
CA HIS A 140 -0.39 0.13 16.40
C HIS A 140 0.23 -1.23 16.07
N ARG A 141 1.51 -1.43 16.37
CA ARG A 141 2.16 -2.73 16.24
C ARG A 141 1.48 -3.79 17.09
N SER A 142 1.15 -3.46 18.35
CA SER A 142 0.48 -4.39 19.28
C SER A 142 -0.93 -4.80 18.83
N ILE A 143 -1.59 -3.98 18.03
CA ILE A 143 -2.90 -4.28 17.47
C ILE A 143 -2.85 -4.75 16.00
N GLY A 144 -1.68 -5.22 15.54
CA GLY A 144 -1.51 -5.95 14.27
C GLY A 144 -1.25 -5.07 13.04
N CYS A 145 -0.80 -3.81 13.22
CA CYS A 145 -0.32 -3.00 12.13
C CYS A 145 1.18 -3.24 11.86
N VAL A 146 1.58 -3.28 10.60
CA VAL A 146 2.97 -3.53 10.18
C VAL A 146 3.69 -2.26 9.76
N GLY A 147 2.97 -1.18 9.50
CA GLY A 147 3.54 0.10 9.09
C GLY A 147 2.49 1.09 8.65
N THR A 148 2.98 2.17 8.05
CA THR A 148 2.18 3.28 7.56
C THR A 148 2.61 3.77 6.18
N ILE A 149 1.65 4.35 5.46
CA ILE A 149 1.87 5.21 4.30
C ILE A 149 1.17 6.54 4.62
N THR A 150 1.88 7.66 4.54
CA THR A 150 1.29 8.97 4.83
C THR A 150 1.84 10.07 3.94
N ASP A 151 0.98 10.87 3.34
CA ASP A 151 1.38 12.11 2.66
C ASP A 151 1.65 13.26 3.67
N GLY A 152 1.62 12.93 4.96
CA GLY A 152 2.07 13.74 6.07
C GLY A 152 3.53 13.51 6.45
N ALA A 153 3.85 13.80 7.71
CA ALA A 153 5.20 13.68 8.27
C ALA A 153 5.31 12.54 9.28
N VAL A 154 6.55 12.06 9.49
CA VAL A 154 6.92 11.07 10.51
C VAL A 154 8.10 11.57 11.34
N ARG A 155 8.29 10.97 12.52
CA ARG A 155 9.46 11.19 13.42
C ARG A 155 9.80 9.89 14.16
N ASP A 156 10.85 9.89 14.97
CA ASP A 156 11.28 8.78 15.82
C ASP A 156 11.56 7.50 14.99
N LEU A 157 12.35 7.64 13.89
CA LEU A 157 12.55 6.56 12.91
C LEU A 157 13.25 5.33 13.48
N ASP A 158 14.24 5.54 14.35
CA ASP A 158 14.98 4.44 14.95
C ASP A 158 14.11 3.66 15.93
N GLU A 159 13.30 4.35 16.71
CA GLU A 159 12.36 3.78 17.65
C GLU A 159 11.21 3.06 16.92
N MET A 160 10.71 3.63 15.82
CA MET A 160 9.71 2.97 14.98
C MET A 160 10.29 1.71 14.31
N THR A 161 11.55 1.75 13.88
CA THR A 161 12.27 0.59 13.34
C THR A 161 12.39 -0.50 14.41
N ASN A 162 12.79 -0.13 15.63
CA ASN A 162 12.87 -1.05 16.76
C ASN A 162 11.52 -1.67 17.13
N ALA A 163 10.42 -0.92 16.98
CA ALA A 163 9.07 -1.43 17.15
C ALA A 163 8.64 -2.38 16.02
N GLY A 164 9.41 -2.50 14.93
CA GLY A 164 9.03 -3.28 13.75
C GLY A 164 7.87 -2.64 12.96
N PHE A 165 7.80 -1.31 12.95
CA PHE A 165 6.75 -0.52 12.30
C PHE A 165 7.35 0.36 11.20
N LYS A 166 7.13 -0.02 9.93
CA LYS A 166 7.71 0.62 8.75
C LYS A 166 6.96 1.90 8.37
N ALA A 167 7.67 2.89 7.84
CA ALA A 167 7.09 4.14 7.38
C ALA A 167 7.50 4.52 5.95
N LEU A 168 6.48 4.68 5.08
CA LEU A 168 6.56 5.47 3.86
C LEU A 168 5.87 6.81 4.12
N ALA A 169 6.56 7.93 3.90
CA ALA A 169 6.01 9.24 4.21
C ALA A 169 6.52 10.32 3.25
N LYS A 170 5.92 11.51 3.36
CA LYS A 170 6.35 12.68 2.57
C LYS A 170 7.63 13.30 3.13
N ARG A 171 7.75 13.42 4.46
CA ARG A 171 8.88 14.09 5.11
C ARG A 171 9.05 13.70 6.58
N LEU A 172 10.16 14.12 7.14
CA LEU A 172 10.38 14.15 8.58
C LEU A 172 9.89 15.46 9.21
N CYS A 173 9.47 15.42 10.47
CA CYS A 173 9.26 16.61 11.29
C CYS A 173 9.61 16.33 12.77
N VAL A 174 9.80 17.39 13.54
CA VAL A 174 10.15 17.28 14.97
C VAL A 174 8.90 17.14 15.84
N GLY A 175 7.84 17.87 15.52
CA GLY A 175 6.66 18.02 16.36
C GLY A 175 5.46 17.22 15.88
N HIS A 176 4.46 17.11 16.76
CA HIS A 176 3.16 16.49 16.44
C HIS A 176 2.02 17.52 16.29
N ALA A 177 2.27 18.80 16.59
CA ALA A 177 1.26 19.87 16.58
C ALA A 177 -0.03 19.45 17.33
N HIS A 178 -1.21 19.57 16.71
CA HIS A 178 -2.50 19.20 17.31
C HIS A 178 -3.06 17.88 16.77
N VAL A 179 -2.16 16.97 16.36
CA VAL A 179 -2.54 15.74 15.68
C VAL A 179 -3.48 14.87 16.49
N VAL A 180 -4.59 14.51 15.86
CA VAL A 180 -5.55 13.50 16.31
C VAL A 180 -6.15 12.82 15.08
N PRO A 181 -6.72 11.60 15.18
CA PRO A 181 -7.53 11.06 14.10
C PRO A 181 -8.80 11.91 13.93
N VAL A 182 -9.03 12.43 12.72
CA VAL A 182 -10.18 13.28 12.39
C VAL A 182 -11.34 12.45 11.86
N GLU A 183 -11.05 11.60 10.88
CA GLU A 183 -12.00 10.68 10.25
C GLU A 183 -11.24 9.39 9.89
N TRP A 184 -11.89 8.23 9.99
CA TRP A 184 -11.30 6.94 9.66
C TRP A 184 -12.30 5.99 9.02
N GLY A 185 -11.79 4.96 8.34
CA GLY A 185 -12.62 4.00 7.64
C GLY A 185 -13.34 4.59 6.42
N CYS A 186 -12.85 5.67 5.85
CA CYS A 186 -13.38 6.35 4.67
C CYS A 186 -12.37 6.28 3.52
N ASN A 187 -12.83 6.57 2.30
CA ASN A 187 -11.91 6.74 1.17
C ASN A 187 -11.05 7.98 1.37
N ILE A 188 -9.78 7.85 1.04
CA ILE A 188 -8.78 8.92 1.15
C ILE A 188 -8.00 9.04 -0.16
N ASN A 189 -7.30 10.17 -0.34
CA ASN A 189 -6.34 10.36 -1.42
C ASN A 189 -4.96 10.62 -0.80
N VAL A 190 -3.98 9.77 -1.14
CA VAL A 190 -2.62 9.83 -0.60
C VAL A 190 -1.63 9.65 -1.73
N PHE A 191 -0.72 10.59 -1.91
CA PHE A 191 0.25 10.61 -3.01
C PHE A 191 -0.39 10.48 -4.40
N GLY A 192 -1.52 11.16 -4.61
CA GLY A 192 -2.27 11.14 -5.86
C GLY A 192 -3.11 9.89 -6.10
N GLN A 193 -3.05 8.90 -5.21
CA GLN A 193 -3.79 7.65 -5.32
C GLN A 193 -4.99 7.61 -4.37
N SER A 194 -6.16 7.25 -4.90
CA SER A 194 -7.36 6.98 -4.10
C SER A 194 -7.27 5.61 -3.45
N ILE A 195 -7.47 5.57 -2.13
CA ILE A 195 -7.39 4.33 -1.33
C ILE A 195 -8.66 4.16 -0.51
N ALA A 196 -9.26 2.99 -0.66
CA ALA A 196 -10.41 2.58 0.14
C ALA A 196 -9.98 1.71 1.33
N PRO A 197 -10.71 1.77 2.46
CA PRO A 197 -10.43 0.88 3.60
C PRO A 197 -10.57 -0.59 3.19
N GLY A 198 -9.60 -1.39 3.58
CA GLY A 198 -9.57 -2.83 3.30
C GLY A 198 -8.94 -3.24 1.98
N GLN A 199 -8.44 -2.33 1.14
CA GLN A 199 -7.61 -2.70 -0.02
C GLN A 199 -6.32 -3.39 0.42
N LEU A 200 -5.87 -4.37 -0.37
CA LEU A 200 -4.54 -4.94 -0.20
C LEU A 200 -3.49 -3.95 -0.68
N ILE A 201 -2.47 -3.73 0.13
CA ILE A 201 -1.35 -2.85 -0.22
C ILE A 201 -0.04 -3.63 -0.16
N HIS A 202 0.77 -3.45 -1.18
CA HIS A 202 2.18 -3.81 -1.21
C HIS A 202 3.01 -2.54 -1.33
N ALA A 203 4.03 -2.35 -0.47
CA ALA A 203 4.79 -1.10 -0.43
C ALA A 203 6.25 -1.33 -0.06
N ASP A 204 7.16 -0.64 -0.74
CA ASP A 204 8.58 -0.60 -0.46
C ASP A 204 9.21 0.73 -0.91
N LYS A 205 10.54 0.74 -1.07
CA LYS A 205 11.31 1.93 -1.50
C LYS A 205 10.91 2.51 -2.86
N HIS A 206 10.17 1.78 -3.69
CA HIS A 206 9.70 2.26 -5.00
C HIS A 206 8.34 2.98 -4.90
N GLY A 207 7.66 2.90 -3.75
CA GLY A 207 6.32 3.40 -3.52
C GLY A 207 5.36 2.30 -3.10
N PHE A 208 4.11 2.38 -3.55
CA PHE A 208 3.11 1.39 -3.18
C PHE A 208 2.15 1.05 -4.32
N LEU A 209 1.65 -0.16 -4.26
CA LEU A 209 0.57 -0.70 -5.08
C LEU A 209 -0.64 -0.94 -4.17
N ALA A 210 -1.76 -0.26 -4.44
CA ALA A 210 -3.04 -0.49 -3.78
C ALA A 210 -3.94 -1.34 -4.70
N VAL A 211 -3.92 -2.65 -4.49
CA VAL A 211 -4.59 -3.62 -5.39
C VAL A 211 -6.10 -3.36 -5.43
N PRO A 212 -6.71 -3.21 -6.61
CA PRO A 212 -8.15 -3.06 -6.72
C PRO A 212 -8.90 -4.26 -6.14
N PHE A 213 -10.06 -3.99 -5.53
CA PHE A 213 -10.87 -5.06 -4.93
C PHE A 213 -11.24 -6.15 -5.94
N GLY A 214 -11.01 -7.40 -5.55
CA GLY A 214 -11.30 -8.58 -6.35
C GLY A 214 -10.12 -9.03 -7.23
N GLU A 215 -9.06 -8.23 -7.31
CA GLU A 215 -7.84 -8.56 -8.08
C GLU A 215 -6.74 -9.16 -7.19
N GLU A 216 -6.97 -9.33 -5.89
CA GLU A 216 -6.02 -9.94 -4.97
C GLU A 216 -5.78 -11.43 -5.29
N LYS A 217 -6.83 -12.08 -5.80
CA LYS A 217 -6.76 -13.50 -6.17
C LYS A 217 -5.92 -13.67 -7.43
N GLY A 218 -4.94 -14.55 -7.34
CA GLY A 218 -4.03 -14.82 -8.44
C GLY A 218 -2.80 -13.90 -8.47
N LEU A 219 -2.76 -12.84 -7.65
CA LEU A 219 -1.63 -11.92 -7.60
C LEU A 219 -0.32 -12.64 -7.27
N LEU A 220 -0.31 -13.55 -6.29
CA LEU A 220 0.88 -14.33 -5.94
C LEU A 220 1.31 -15.23 -7.10
N ASP A 221 0.37 -15.97 -7.71
CA ASP A 221 0.66 -16.86 -8.84
C ASP A 221 1.21 -16.08 -10.04
N ALA A 222 0.61 -14.94 -10.35
CA ALA A 222 1.06 -14.07 -11.43
C ALA A 222 2.45 -13.48 -11.15
N SER A 223 2.71 -13.00 -9.92
CA SER A 223 4.02 -12.45 -9.54
C SER A 223 5.12 -13.51 -9.59
N VAL A 224 4.85 -14.72 -9.08
CA VAL A 224 5.79 -15.86 -9.17
C VAL A 224 6.08 -16.23 -10.61
N PHE A 225 5.04 -16.27 -11.45
CA PHE A 225 5.20 -16.60 -12.86
C PHE A 225 6.04 -15.55 -13.60
N MET A 226 5.74 -14.26 -13.40
CA MET A 226 6.43 -13.18 -14.09
C MET A 226 7.91 -13.10 -13.70
N ASP A 227 8.21 -13.14 -12.40
CA ASP A 227 9.59 -13.17 -11.90
C ASP A 227 10.39 -14.35 -12.51
N LYS A 228 9.78 -15.53 -12.53
CA LYS A 228 10.40 -16.70 -13.13
C LYS A 228 10.58 -16.56 -14.64
N ASN A 229 9.56 -16.05 -15.34
CA ASN A 229 9.58 -15.88 -16.79
C ASN A 229 10.65 -14.89 -17.22
N GLU A 230 10.79 -13.75 -16.54
CA GLU A 230 11.88 -12.78 -16.76
C GLU A 230 13.27 -13.43 -16.56
N CYS A 231 13.44 -14.17 -15.45
CA CYS A 231 14.70 -14.82 -15.12
C CYS A 231 15.11 -15.91 -16.12
N GLU A 232 14.15 -16.69 -16.62
CA GLU A 232 14.42 -17.83 -17.52
C GLU A 232 14.54 -17.42 -18.99
N THR A 233 14.03 -16.26 -19.39
CA THR A 233 14.05 -15.76 -20.76
C THR A 233 14.98 -14.56 -20.93
N LEU A 234 14.49 -13.35 -20.72
CA LEU A 234 15.17 -12.08 -21.00
C LEU A 234 16.45 -11.88 -20.21
N ILE A 235 16.39 -12.05 -18.88
CA ILE A 235 17.56 -11.84 -18.02
C ILE A 235 18.65 -12.87 -18.33
N LYS A 236 18.26 -14.14 -18.52
CA LYS A 236 19.18 -15.21 -18.87
C LYS A 236 19.86 -14.92 -20.22
N SER A 237 19.09 -14.52 -21.24
CA SER A 237 19.59 -14.19 -22.56
C SER A 237 20.58 -13.01 -22.52
N ALA A 238 20.20 -11.92 -21.84
CA ALA A 238 21.03 -10.73 -21.69
C ALA A 238 22.36 -11.00 -20.93
N ARG A 239 22.32 -11.88 -19.92
CA ARG A 239 23.51 -12.24 -19.14
C ARG A 239 24.45 -13.25 -19.82
N ASN A 240 23.96 -13.98 -20.82
CA ASN A 240 24.76 -14.98 -21.55
C ASN A 240 25.49 -14.35 -22.76
N SER A 241 26.15 -13.20 -22.54
CA SER A 241 26.80 -12.42 -23.62
C SER A 241 28.26 -12.81 -23.90
N GLU A 242 28.87 -13.65 -23.05
CA GLU A 242 30.27 -14.00 -23.16
C GLU A 242 30.54 -14.79 -24.45
N GLY A 243 31.50 -14.32 -25.28
CA GLY A 243 31.89 -14.95 -26.56
C GLY A 243 30.90 -14.72 -27.72
N GLN A 244 29.80 -13.98 -27.51
CA GLN A 244 28.85 -13.65 -28.58
C GLN A 244 29.24 -12.37 -29.32
N SER A 245 28.90 -12.30 -30.62
CA SER A 245 28.89 -11.01 -31.29
C SER A 245 27.71 -10.14 -30.81
N LEU A 246 27.81 -8.82 -31.01
CA LEU A 246 26.71 -7.92 -30.64
C LEU A 246 25.39 -8.27 -31.36
N ASN A 247 25.47 -8.63 -32.64
CA ASN A 247 24.28 -9.00 -33.42
C ASN A 247 23.64 -10.30 -32.90
N ASP A 248 24.44 -11.29 -32.51
CA ASP A 248 23.93 -12.54 -31.95
C ASP A 248 23.27 -12.31 -30.60
N LEU A 249 23.88 -11.47 -29.76
CA LEU A 249 23.29 -11.07 -28.47
C LEU A 249 21.94 -10.38 -28.66
N LEU A 250 21.84 -9.36 -29.53
CA LEU A 250 20.60 -8.64 -29.80
C LEU A 250 19.52 -9.57 -30.35
N SER A 251 19.88 -10.45 -31.28
CA SER A 251 18.95 -11.46 -31.82
C SER A 251 18.44 -12.44 -30.75
N ALA A 252 19.32 -12.84 -29.82
CA ALA A 252 18.93 -13.69 -28.69
C ALA A 252 17.99 -12.99 -27.70
N VAL A 253 18.22 -11.70 -27.43
CA VAL A 253 17.33 -10.89 -26.58
C VAL A 253 15.97 -10.69 -27.25
N ASP A 254 15.93 -10.39 -28.54
CA ASP A 254 14.67 -10.26 -29.31
C ASP A 254 13.86 -11.57 -29.30
N GLN A 255 14.53 -12.71 -29.45
CA GLN A 255 13.86 -14.01 -29.35
C GLN A 255 13.35 -14.28 -27.93
N ALA A 256 14.15 -13.97 -26.92
CA ALA A 256 13.74 -14.11 -25.51
C ALA A 256 12.54 -13.22 -25.16
N GLY A 257 12.44 -12.01 -25.74
CA GLY A 257 11.27 -11.14 -25.61
C GLY A 257 10.00 -11.77 -26.18
N LYS A 258 10.11 -12.41 -27.36
CA LYS A 258 8.99 -13.14 -27.98
C LYS A 258 8.56 -14.34 -27.13
N ASP A 259 9.53 -15.10 -26.61
CA ASP A 259 9.26 -16.27 -25.76
C ASP A 259 8.62 -15.84 -24.44
N PHE A 260 9.09 -14.73 -23.84
CA PHE A 260 8.51 -14.13 -22.65
C PHE A 260 7.04 -13.73 -22.87
N GLY A 261 6.75 -12.97 -23.94
CA GLY A 261 5.40 -12.51 -24.25
C GLY A 261 4.45 -13.67 -24.59
N LEU A 262 4.95 -14.69 -25.31
CA LEU A 262 4.17 -15.88 -25.63
C LEU A 262 3.77 -16.64 -24.36
N ALA A 263 4.69 -16.87 -23.44
CA ALA A 263 4.42 -17.57 -22.18
C ALA A 263 3.41 -16.78 -21.29
N ALA A 264 3.52 -15.46 -21.24
CA ALA A 264 2.56 -14.61 -20.51
C ALA A 264 1.17 -14.67 -21.15
N ARG A 265 1.08 -14.61 -22.47
CA ARG A 265 -0.18 -14.71 -23.23
C ARG A 265 -0.86 -16.06 -23.06
N GLU A 266 -0.11 -17.15 -23.11
CA GLU A 266 -0.64 -18.49 -22.86
C GLU A 266 -1.20 -18.65 -21.45
N ARG A 267 -0.57 -18.03 -20.46
CA ARG A 267 -0.95 -18.16 -19.04
C ARG A 267 -2.13 -17.25 -18.68
N PHE A 268 -2.11 -15.99 -19.11
CA PHE A 268 -3.03 -14.94 -18.62
C PHE A 268 -3.90 -14.33 -19.73
N GLY A 269 -3.65 -14.63 -21.00
CA GLY A 269 -4.28 -13.96 -22.14
C GLY A 269 -3.75 -12.54 -22.40
N SER A 270 -2.66 -12.16 -21.73
CA SER A 270 -1.95 -10.90 -21.85
C SER A 270 -0.51 -11.17 -22.30
N SER A 271 0.10 -10.25 -23.04
CA SER A 271 1.49 -10.39 -23.52
C SER A 271 2.52 -9.74 -22.60
N GLY A 272 2.08 -9.08 -21.51
CA GLY A 272 2.97 -8.34 -20.63
C GLY A 272 3.67 -7.17 -21.32
N GLU A 273 4.72 -6.66 -20.69
CA GLU A 273 5.50 -5.50 -21.13
C GLU A 273 6.18 -5.69 -22.50
N PHE A 274 6.53 -6.91 -22.89
CA PHE A 274 7.31 -7.22 -24.09
C PHE A 274 6.51 -7.93 -25.20
N GLY A 275 5.18 -7.93 -25.10
CA GLY A 275 4.31 -8.57 -26.08
C GLY A 275 3.50 -7.56 -26.90
N ASP A 276 3.48 -7.74 -28.23
CA ASP A 276 2.58 -7.03 -29.15
C ASP A 276 1.13 -7.56 -29.09
#